data_8810094bb111e66047ea0af2615ae565
#
_entry.id   8810094bb111e66047ea0af2615ae565
#
_cell.length_a   1.000
_cell.length_b   1.000
_cell.length_c   1.000
_cell.angle_alpha   90.00
_cell.angle_beta   90.00
_cell.angle_gamma   90.00
#
_symmetry.space_group_name_H-M   'P 1'
#
loop_
_entity.id
_entity.type
_entity.pdbx_description
1 polymer ?
#
loop_
_entity_poly.entity_id
_entity_poly.type
_entity_poly.pdbx_seq_one_letter_code
_entity_poly.pdbx_strand_id
1 'polypeptide(L)'
;MKTFLDTTDKSFSFSSCEGCPAKCCDGREGTIFSQLILSDFEMVSKNFPILFTFGEMGYLKAVVLFSDGKSFCPYIKDHKCTIYDERPSICRVYPLSPNIDDNVYIDDSCPAVTQNETNNMVRDGKVSESYKYNTLENYQEKYINTHLELEKINDKNHFEIVKTIKGISFYKYMGNKKNKYISYHKKSLKNNFIIEN
;
A
#
# COMPACT_ATOMS: atom_id res chain seq x y z
N MET A 1 15.20 -6.41 0.19
CA MET A 1 14.26 -5.94 1.24
C MET A 1 14.13 -4.44 1.10
N LYS A 2 12.93 -3.89 1.22
CA LYS A 2 12.74 -2.43 1.17
C LYS A 2 13.27 -1.78 2.44
N THR A 3 13.97 -0.68 2.28
CA THR A 3 14.50 0.12 3.38
C THR A 3 13.89 1.51 3.31
N PHE A 4 13.06 1.84 4.30
CA PHE A 4 12.44 3.14 4.39
C PHE A 4 13.25 4.04 5.33
N LEU A 5 13.70 5.17 4.80
CA LEU A 5 14.45 6.19 5.54
C LEU A 5 13.54 7.36 5.88
N ASP A 6 13.70 7.90 7.08
CA ASP A 6 13.15 9.19 7.45
C ASP A 6 13.80 10.29 6.59
N THR A 7 12.98 11.22 6.12
CA THR A 7 13.40 12.32 5.25
C THR A 7 13.71 13.62 6.00
N THR A 8 13.56 13.64 7.33
CA THR A 8 13.95 14.79 8.17
C THR A 8 15.43 15.08 8.01
N ASP A 9 15.81 16.35 7.87
CA ASP A 9 17.17 16.82 7.64
C ASP A 9 17.88 16.22 6.41
N LYS A 10 17.11 15.67 5.46
CA LYS A 10 17.63 15.05 4.24
C LYS A 10 16.91 15.53 3.00
N SER A 11 17.62 15.40 1.88
CA SER A 11 17.09 15.74 0.56
C SER A 11 17.24 14.57 -0.40
N PHE A 12 16.16 14.24 -1.11
CA PHE A 12 16.12 13.14 -2.07
C PHE A 12 15.49 13.60 -3.37
N SER A 13 16.09 13.16 -4.47
CA SER A 13 15.58 13.34 -5.82
C SER A 13 15.07 12.01 -6.38
N PHE A 14 14.18 12.12 -7.34
CA PHE A 14 13.67 10.98 -8.10
C PHE A 14 13.86 11.26 -9.60
N SER A 15 14.52 10.34 -10.30
CA SER A 15 14.79 10.50 -11.73
C SER A 15 13.57 10.10 -12.57
N SER A 16 13.39 8.81 -12.81
CA SER A 16 12.26 8.27 -13.57
C SER A 16 12.11 6.77 -13.35
N CYS A 17 10.97 6.21 -13.76
CA CYS A 17 10.76 4.77 -13.83
C CYS A 17 11.26 4.15 -15.15
N GLU A 18 11.83 4.94 -16.07
CA GLU A 18 12.32 4.45 -17.33
C GLU A 18 13.53 3.53 -17.14
N GLY A 19 13.49 2.34 -17.75
CA GLY A 19 14.51 1.32 -17.57
C GLY A 19 14.54 0.64 -16.20
N CYS A 20 13.63 0.97 -15.31
CA CYS A 20 13.53 0.35 -13.98
C CYS A 20 13.12 -1.12 -14.08
N PRO A 21 13.78 -2.05 -13.35
CA PRO A 21 13.39 -3.46 -13.32
C PRO A 21 12.10 -3.74 -12.52
N ALA A 22 11.27 -2.73 -12.27
CA ALA A 22 10.00 -2.79 -11.54
C ALA A 22 10.15 -3.32 -10.08
N LYS A 23 11.21 -2.97 -9.39
CA LYS A 23 11.48 -3.40 -8.00
C LYS A 23 10.34 -3.11 -7.03
N CYS A 24 9.63 -2.00 -7.21
CA CYS A 24 8.47 -1.67 -6.38
C CYS A 24 7.34 -2.71 -6.45
N CYS A 25 7.29 -3.48 -7.53
CA CYS A 25 6.26 -4.48 -7.81
C CYS A 25 6.76 -5.92 -7.63
N ASP A 26 8.01 -6.11 -7.21
CA ASP A 26 8.59 -7.45 -6.97
C ASP A 26 8.24 -7.96 -5.58
N GLY A 27 7.31 -8.92 -5.51
CA GLY A 27 6.91 -9.54 -4.25
C GLY A 27 8.02 -10.35 -3.57
N ARG A 28 9.01 -10.81 -4.33
CA ARG A 28 10.18 -11.53 -3.79
C ARG A 28 11.04 -10.59 -2.95
N GLU A 29 11.19 -9.34 -3.41
CA GLU A 29 11.96 -8.26 -2.76
C GLU A 29 11.22 -7.59 -1.60
N GLY A 30 9.90 -7.84 -1.42
CA GLY A 30 9.19 -7.42 -0.23
C GLY A 30 7.87 -6.67 -0.44
N THR A 31 7.45 -6.34 -1.66
CA THR A 31 6.13 -5.72 -1.88
C THR A 31 5.04 -6.77 -1.97
N ILE A 32 4.57 -7.25 -0.84
CA ILE A 32 3.49 -8.24 -0.77
C ILE A 32 2.15 -7.53 -0.62
N PHE A 33 2.07 -6.57 0.29
CA PHE A 33 0.85 -5.84 0.61
C PHE A 33 1.17 -4.41 1.05
N SER A 34 0.15 -3.58 1.10
CA SER A 34 0.21 -2.28 1.76
C SER A 34 -1.07 -2.02 2.54
N GLN A 35 -0.97 -1.25 3.62
CA GLN A 35 -2.13 -0.82 4.38
C GLN A 35 -2.94 0.18 3.57
N LEU A 36 -4.26 0.10 3.70
CA LEU A 36 -5.23 0.98 3.06
C LEU A 36 -5.81 1.97 4.06
N ILE A 37 -6.12 3.16 3.57
CA ILE A 37 -7.04 4.10 4.19
C ILE A 37 -8.41 4.02 3.49
N LEU A 38 -9.46 4.52 4.12
CA LEU A 38 -10.85 4.36 3.63
C LEU A 38 -11.06 4.89 2.21
N SER A 39 -10.35 5.96 1.83
CA SER A 39 -10.44 6.56 0.49
C SER A 39 -9.93 5.65 -0.63
N ASP A 40 -9.11 4.65 -0.30
CA ASP A 40 -8.50 3.76 -1.30
C ASP A 40 -9.41 2.61 -1.72
N PHE A 41 -10.41 2.25 -0.88
CA PHE A 41 -11.19 1.03 -1.06
C PHE A 41 -11.86 0.92 -2.42
N GLU A 42 -12.48 2.00 -2.89
CA GLU A 42 -13.20 1.99 -4.17
C GLU A 42 -12.26 1.69 -5.33
N MET A 43 -11.15 2.42 -5.41
CA MET A 43 -10.16 2.26 -6.49
C MET A 43 -9.51 0.88 -6.44
N VAL A 44 -9.04 0.48 -5.27
CA VAL A 44 -8.35 -0.80 -5.07
C VAL A 44 -9.26 -1.98 -5.39
N SER A 45 -10.56 -1.89 -5.04
CA SER A 45 -11.53 -2.98 -5.26
C SER A 45 -11.73 -3.36 -6.73
N LYS A 46 -11.31 -2.54 -7.68
CA LYS A 46 -11.43 -2.79 -9.12
C LYS A 46 -10.42 -3.84 -9.59
N ASN A 47 -9.22 -3.79 -9.06
CA ASN A 47 -8.08 -4.53 -9.60
C ASN A 47 -7.42 -5.49 -8.59
N PHE A 48 -7.52 -5.23 -7.28
CA PHE A 48 -6.82 -6.01 -6.27
C PHE A 48 -7.77 -6.51 -5.18
N PRO A 49 -7.47 -7.65 -4.55
CA PRO A 49 -8.17 -8.07 -3.36
C PRO A 49 -7.85 -7.13 -2.19
N ILE A 50 -8.89 -6.65 -1.55
CA ILE A 50 -8.81 -5.98 -0.25
C ILE A 50 -8.99 -7.06 0.80
N LEU A 51 -8.02 -7.22 1.67
CA LEU A 51 -8.04 -8.19 2.75
C LEU A 51 -7.85 -7.48 4.09
N PHE A 52 -7.85 -8.27 5.15
CA PHE A 52 -7.58 -7.78 6.49
C PHE A 52 -6.39 -8.51 7.08
N THR A 53 -5.70 -7.86 8.01
CA THR A 53 -4.69 -8.49 8.86
C THR A 53 -4.77 -7.91 10.26
N PHE A 54 -4.37 -8.68 11.25
CA PHE A 54 -4.28 -8.21 12.63
C PHE A 54 -2.84 -7.79 12.90
N GLY A 55 -2.67 -6.53 13.28
CA GLY A 55 -1.40 -6.00 13.75
C GLY A 55 -1.09 -6.41 15.19
N GLU A 56 -0.03 -5.86 15.73
CA GLU A 56 0.29 -5.97 17.15
C GLU A 56 -0.90 -5.53 18.00
N MET A 57 -1.09 -6.14 19.17
CA MET A 57 -2.22 -5.90 20.08
C MET A 57 -3.61 -6.21 19.48
N GLY A 58 -3.69 -6.85 18.30
CA GLY A 58 -4.94 -7.26 17.67
C GLY A 58 -5.69 -6.18 16.91
N TYR A 59 -5.07 -5.05 16.63
CA TYR A 59 -5.66 -4.01 15.78
C TYR A 59 -5.94 -4.52 14.37
N LEU A 60 -7.17 -4.31 13.90
CA LEU A 60 -7.57 -4.68 12.55
C LEU A 60 -7.05 -3.66 11.55
N LYS A 61 -6.38 -4.15 10.50
CA LYS A 61 -5.89 -3.35 9.37
C LYS A 61 -6.50 -3.87 8.08
N ALA A 62 -6.98 -2.96 7.26
CA ALA A 62 -7.29 -3.28 5.87
C ALA A 62 -6.05 -3.15 5.01
N VAL A 63 -5.86 -4.09 4.09
CA VAL A 63 -4.68 -4.14 3.24
C VAL A 63 -5.06 -4.47 1.80
N VAL A 64 -4.30 -3.94 0.86
CA VAL A 64 -4.28 -4.41 -0.52
C VAL A 64 -3.20 -5.48 -0.66
N LEU A 65 -3.52 -6.62 -1.25
CA LEU A 65 -2.55 -7.68 -1.54
C LEU A 65 -2.07 -7.52 -2.99
N PHE A 66 -0.77 -7.34 -3.18
CA PHE A 66 -0.14 -7.10 -4.49
C PHE A 66 0.48 -8.35 -5.11
N SER A 67 0.94 -9.28 -4.31
CA SER A 67 1.59 -10.49 -4.79
C SER A 67 1.52 -11.63 -3.77
N ASP A 68 1.84 -12.83 -4.23
CA ASP A 68 1.98 -14.03 -3.41
C ASP A 68 3.32 -14.12 -2.64
N GLY A 69 4.18 -13.11 -2.78
CA GLY A 69 5.51 -13.09 -2.20
C GLY A 69 6.57 -13.89 -2.97
N LYS A 70 6.22 -14.49 -4.10
CA LYS A 70 7.10 -15.30 -4.98
C LYS A 70 7.25 -14.72 -6.37
N SER A 71 6.30 -13.90 -6.79
CA SER A 71 6.19 -13.33 -8.12
C SER A 71 6.07 -11.80 -8.09
N PHE A 72 6.15 -11.18 -9.25
CA PHE A 72 5.79 -9.77 -9.41
C PHE A 72 4.28 -9.57 -9.20
N CYS A 73 3.90 -8.31 -8.98
CA CYS A 73 2.51 -7.87 -9.11
C CYS A 73 1.97 -8.34 -10.48
N PRO A 74 0.76 -8.92 -10.56
CA PRO A 74 0.21 -9.50 -11.79
C PRO A 74 -0.04 -8.47 -12.91
N TYR A 75 -0.05 -7.20 -12.58
CA TYR A 75 -0.17 -6.10 -13.55
C TYR A 75 1.17 -5.61 -14.11
N ILE A 76 2.28 -6.31 -13.84
CA ILE A 76 3.57 -6.03 -14.47
C ILE A 76 3.74 -6.87 -15.72
N LYS A 77 3.94 -6.19 -16.85
CA LYS A 77 4.34 -6.79 -18.12
C LYS A 77 5.49 -6.00 -18.68
N ASP A 78 6.56 -6.68 -19.08
CA ASP A 78 7.77 -6.06 -19.64
C ASP A 78 8.30 -4.89 -18.78
N HIS A 79 8.34 -5.10 -17.45
CA HIS A 79 8.71 -4.11 -16.44
C HIS A 79 7.81 -2.86 -16.37
N LYS A 80 6.66 -2.86 -17.05
CA LYS A 80 5.70 -1.75 -17.03
C LYS A 80 4.38 -2.14 -16.36
N CYS A 81 3.79 -1.21 -15.63
CA CYS A 81 2.49 -1.40 -15.03
C CYS A 81 1.38 -1.26 -16.08
N THR A 82 0.59 -2.31 -16.30
CA THR A 82 -0.52 -2.31 -17.28
C THR A 82 -1.75 -1.52 -16.84
N ILE A 83 -1.84 -1.20 -15.55
CA ILE A 83 -2.91 -0.37 -14.95
C ILE A 83 -2.35 0.94 -14.41
N TYR A 84 -1.38 1.56 -15.10
CA TYR A 84 -0.64 2.71 -14.59
C TYR A 84 -1.53 3.84 -14.08
N ASP A 85 -2.58 4.20 -14.81
CA ASP A 85 -3.51 5.27 -14.45
C ASP A 85 -4.52 4.88 -13.37
N GLU A 86 -4.74 3.58 -13.18
CA GLU A 86 -5.65 3.01 -12.18
C GLU A 86 -4.92 2.44 -10.97
N ARG A 87 -3.63 2.77 -10.80
CA ARG A 87 -2.84 2.29 -9.66
C ARG A 87 -3.46 2.71 -8.33
N PRO A 88 -3.41 1.84 -7.31
CA PRO A 88 -3.69 2.24 -5.94
C PRO A 88 -2.87 3.47 -5.53
N SER A 89 -3.43 4.30 -4.65
CA SER A 89 -2.79 5.54 -4.21
C SER A 89 -1.38 5.31 -3.65
N ILE A 90 -1.17 4.22 -2.91
CA ILE A 90 0.16 3.85 -2.40
C ILE A 90 1.18 3.56 -3.51
N CYS A 91 0.74 3.02 -4.65
CA CYS A 91 1.61 2.83 -5.81
C CYS A 91 1.93 4.14 -6.54
N ARG A 92 1.05 5.14 -6.42
CA ARG A 92 1.25 6.46 -7.05
C ARG A 92 2.25 7.31 -6.29
N VAL A 93 2.24 7.24 -4.96
CA VAL A 93 3.14 8.01 -4.12
C VAL A 93 4.54 7.40 -4.01
N TYR A 94 4.70 6.10 -4.36
CA TYR A 94 6.00 5.44 -4.30
C TYR A 94 7.06 6.21 -5.15
N PRO A 95 8.26 6.41 -4.67
CA PRO A 95 8.92 5.76 -3.53
C PRO A 95 8.66 6.39 -2.16
N LEU A 96 7.79 7.38 -2.06
CA LEU A 96 7.40 7.96 -0.78
C LEU A 96 6.43 7.05 -0.03
N SER A 97 6.50 7.06 1.28
CA SER A 97 5.58 6.36 2.18
C SER A 97 5.14 7.31 3.29
N PRO A 98 3.84 7.61 3.41
CA PRO A 98 3.34 8.39 4.53
C PRO A 98 3.39 7.55 5.82
N ASN A 99 3.55 8.22 6.95
CA ASN A 99 3.53 7.61 8.26
C ASN A 99 2.53 8.32 9.19
N ILE A 100 2.18 7.66 10.30
CA ILE A 100 1.19 8.16 11.27
C ILE A 100 1.67 9.40 12.04
N ASP A 101 2.95 9.69 12.06
CA ASP A 101 3.56 10.88 12.66
C ASP A 101 3.57 12.10 11.72
N ASP A 102 2.83 12.03 10.59
CA ASP A 102 2.81 12.98 9.49
C ASP A 102 4.17 13.20 8.79
N ASN A 103 5.17 12.40 9.13
CA ASN A 103 6.43 12.37 8.38
C ASN A 103 6.28 11.55 7.09
N VAL A 104 7.11 11.88 6.13
CA VAL A 104 7.23 11.12 4.89
C VAL A 104 8.53 10.34 4.91
N TYR A 105 8.44 9.06 4.65
CA TYR A 105 9.57 8.16 4.49
C TYR A 105 9.81 7.89 3.01
N ILE A 106 11.04 7.54 2.66
CA ILE A 106 11.41 7.21 1.29
C ILE A 106 12.04 5.81 1.21
N ASP A 107 11.65 5.03 0.20
CA ASP A 107 12.27 3.73 -0.06
C ASP A 107 13.63 3.91 -0.75
N ASP A 108 14.71 3.80 0.03
CA ASP A 108 16.09 3.93 -0.43
C ASP A 108 16.52 2.79 -1.37
N SER A 109 15.81 1.69 -1.39
CA SER A 109 16.07 0.58 -2.32
C SER A 109 15.57 0.87 -3.75
N CYS A 110 14.82 1.95 -3.97
CA CYS A 110 14.37 2.36 -5.28
C CYS A 110 15.53 2.88 -6.13
N PRO A 111 15.85 2.26 -7.28
CA PRO A 111 17.02 2.66 -8.09
C PRO A 111 16.91 4.05 -8.72
N ALA A 112 15.72 4.66 -8.71
CA ALA A 112 15.50 6.02 -9.20
C ALA A 112 15.67 7.10 -8.11
N VAL A 113 15.85 6.69 -6.86
CA VAL A 113 16.08 7.60 -5.73
C VAL A 113 17.56 7.88 -5.57
N THR A 114 17.90 9.14 -5.39
CA THR A 114 19.27 9.58 -5.04
C THR A 114 19.21 10.65 -3.95
N GLN A 115 20.09 10.53 -2.98
CA GLN A 115 20.25 11.57 -1.96
C GLN A 115 21.11 12.69 -2.53
N ASN A 116 20.51 13.85 -2.80
CA ASN A 116 21.20 15.04 -3.29
C ASN A 116 20.39 16.32 -2.98
N GLU A 117 20.96 17.47 -3.28
CA GLU A 117 20.34 18.78 -2.99
C GLU A 117 19.67 19.44 -4.20
N THR A 118 19.69 18.81 -5.37
CA THR A 118 19.13 19.37 -6.61
C THR A 118 17.85 18.65 -7.03
N ASN A 119 16.86 19.38 -7.56
CA ASN A 119 15.58 18.86 -8.07
C ASN A 119 14.89 17.89 -7.09
N ASN A 120 14.75 18.31 -5.83
CA ASN A 120 14.30 17.44 -4.78
C ASN A 120 12.83 17.07 -4.93
N MET A 121 12.55 15.77 -4.83
CA MET A 121 11.22 15.24 -4.60
C MET A 121 10.78 15.51 -3.16
N VAL A 122 11.70 15.35 -2.20
CA VAL A 122 11.51 15.66 -0.79
C VAL A 122 12.75 16.35 -0.23
N ARG A 123 12.54 17.37 0.59
CA ARG A 123 13.60 18.08 1.33
C ARG A 123 13.12 18.34 2.75
N ASP A 124 13.89 17.93 3.72
CA ASP A 124 13.62 18.17 5.15
C ASP A 124 12.17 17.82 5.52
N GLY A 125 11.75 16.58 5.20
CA GLY A 125 10.40 16.08 5.43
C GLY A 125 9.31 16.67 4.52
N LYS A 126 9.60 17.72 3.74
CA LYS A 126 8.62 18.41 2.88
C LYS A 126 8.66 17.88 1.45
N VAL A 127 7.53 17.39 0.99
CA VAL A 127 7.36 16.92 -0.39
C VAL A 127 7.16 18.12 -1.31
N SER A 128 7.85 18.15 -2.46
CA SER A 128 7.70 19.22 -3.45
C SER A 128 6.32 19.17 -4.10
N GLU A 129 5.83 20.33 -4.58
CA GLU A 129 4.49 20.45 -5.17
C GLU A 129 4.23 19.50 -6.34
N SER A 130 5.26 19.19 -7.14
CA SER A 130 5.18 18.24 -8.27
C SER A 130 4.96 16.79 -7.84
N TYR A 131 5.21 16.46 -6.57
CA TYR A 131 5.06 15.14 -5.96
C TYR A 131 4.00 15.10 -4.86
N LYS A 132 3.28 16.20 -4.66
CA LYS A 132 2.16 16.24 -3.71
C LYS A 132 1.00 15.41 -4.21
N TYR A 133 0.68 14.38 -3.47
CA TYR A 133 -0.49 13.54 -3.70
C TYR A 133 -1.41 13.63 -2.50
N ASN A 134 -2.70 13.64 -2.75
CA ASN A 134 -3.73 13.65 -1.69
C ASN A 134 -3.53 12.54 -0.64
N THR A 135 -2.92 11.43 -1.02
CA THR A 135 -2.59 10.33 -0.09
C THR A 135 -1.62 10.75 1.01
N LEU A 136 -0.71 11.70 0.74
CA LEU A 136 0.29 12.17 1.70
C LEU A 136 -0.26 13.27 2.63
N GLU A 137 -1.33 13.96 2.20
CA GLU A 137 -1.92 15.03 2.98
C GLU A 137 -2.82 14.51 4.09
N ASN A 138 -2.67 15.02 5.31
CA ASN A 138 -3.47 14.66 6.48
C ASN A 138 -3.55 13.13 6.68
N TYR A 139 -2.43 12.43 6.46
CA TYR A 139 -2.42 10.97 6.51
C TYR A 139 -2.76 10.44 7.90
N GLN A 140 -2.27 11.09 8.95
CA GLN A 140 -2.57 10.72 10.34
C GLN A 140 -4.08 10.72 10.60
N GLU A 141 -4.79 11.78 10.21
CA GLU A 141 -6.25 11.86 10.37
C GLU A 141 -6.97 10.76 9.57
N LYS A 142 -6.57 10.55 8.31
CA LYS A 142 -7.13 9.50 7.46
C LYS A 142 -6.88 8.11 8.04
N TYR A 143 -5.71 7.89 8.61
CA TYR A 143 -5.34 6.64 9.28
C TYR A 143 -6.22 6.39 10.51
N ILE A 144 -6.35 7.39 11.39
CA ILE A 144 -7.17 7.30 12.61
C ILE A 144 -8.64 7.02 12.25
N ASN A 145 -9.20 7.77 11.30
CA ASN A 145 -10.57 7.56 10.83
C ASN A 145 -10.78 6.16 10.25
N THR A 146 -9.77 5.63 9.55
CA THR A 146 -9.79 4.25 9.03
C THR A 146 -9.81 3.25 10.18
N HIS A 147 -8.97 3.45 11.19
CA HIS A 147 -8.92 2.58 12.35
C HIS A 147 -10.27 2.57 13.11
N LEU A 148 -10.85 3.73 13.39
CA LEU A 148 -12.15 3.85 14.07
C LEU A 148 -13.29 3.16 13.29
N GLU A 149 -13.25 3.22 11.96
CA GLU A 149 -14.26 2.52 11.14
C GLU A 149 -14.06 1.00 11.16
N LEU A 150 -12.81 0.53 11.15
CA LEU A 150 -12.50 -0.90 11.20
C LEU A 150 -12.79 -1.51 12.58
N GLU A 151 -12.63 -0.75 13.66
CA GLU A 151 -12.97 -1.22 15.01
C GLU A 151 -14.45 -1.62 15.14
N LYS A 152 -15.35 -1.03 14.36
CA LYS A 152 -16.78 -1.40 14.34
C LYS A 152 -17.02 -2.84 13.87
N ILE A 153 -16.06 -3.46 13.23
CA ILE A 153 -16.13 -4.83 12.72
C ILE A 153 -15.06 -5.75 13.33
N ASN A 154 -14.25 -5.26 14.26
CA ASN A 154 -13.12 -5.97 14.85
C ASN A 154 -13.56 -7.06 15.85
N ASP A 155 -14.23 -8.10 15.34
CA ASP A 155 -14.51 -9.34 16.05
C ASP A 155 -13.85 -10.50 15.27
N LYS A 156 -12.82 -11.09 15.86
CA LYS A 156 -12.01 -12.15 15.21
C LYS A 156 -12.83 -13.33 14.72
N ASN A 157 -13.97 -13.63 15.36
CA ASN A 157 -14.86 -14.72 14.94
C ASN A 157 -15.51 -14.46 13.57
N HIS A 158 -15.50 -13.23 13.10
CA HIS A 158 -16.02 -12.85 11.80
C HIS A 158 -14.96 -12.84 10.68
N PHE A 159 -13.76 -13.34 10.95
CA PHE A 159 -12.68 -13.35 9.96
C PHE A 159 -12.18 -14.77 9.70
N GLU A 160 -12.06 -15.10 8.43
CA GLU A 160 -11.53 -16.37 7.94
C GLU A 160 -10.21 -16.14 7.22
N ILE A 161 -9.19 -16.94 7.53
CA ILE A 161 -7.90 -16.89 6.83
C ILE A 161 -8.09 -17.33 5.39
N VAL A 162 -7.65 -16.52 4.46
CA VAL A 162 -7.63 -16.86 3.02
C VAL A 162 -6.23 -17.22 2.54
N LYS A 163 -5.19 -16.63 3.15
CA LYS A 163 -3.80 -16.94 2.80
C LYS A 163 -2.84 -16.54 3.90
N THR A 164 -1.72 -17.25 4.01
CA THR A 164 -0.58 -16.84 4.82
C THR A 164 0.65 -16.71 3.92
N ILE A 165 1.30 -15.55 3.93
CA ILE A 165 2.47 -15.24 3.10
C ILE A 165 3.57 -14.71 4.01
N LYS A 166 4.75 -15.33 4.00
CA LYS A 166 5.91 -14.96 4.84
C LYS A 166 5.54 -14.75 6.33
N GLY A 167 4.67 -15.62 6.87
CA GLY A 167 4.23 -15.59 8.27
C GLY A 167 3.09 -14.59 8.57
N ILE A 168 2.65 -13.81 7.61
CA ILE A 168 1.53 -12.85 7.77
C ILE A 168 0.26 -13.50 7.26
N SER A 169 -0.77 -13.59 8.12
CA SER A 169 -2.08 -14.12 7.76
C SER A 169 -2.99 -13.02 7.23
N PHE A 170 -3.62 -13.28 6.10
CA PHE A 170 -4.60 -12.41 5.44
C PHE A 170 -5.98 -13.03 5.55
N TYR A 171 -6.95 -12.18 5.87
CA TYR A 171 -8.31 -12.61 6.23
C TYR A 171 -9.34 -11.96 5.32
N LYS A 172 -10.45 -12.68 5.08
CA LYS A 172 -11.70 -12.13 4.57
C LYS A 172 -12.71 -11.96 5.70
N TYR A 173 -13.58 -10.96 5.57
CA TYR A 173 -14.66 -10.73 6.54
C TYR A 173 -15.90 -11.54 6.18
N MET A 174 -16.37 -12.34 7.13
CA MET A 174 -17.53 -13.24 7.01
C MET A 174 -18.78 -12.75 7.77
N GLY A 175 -18.63 -11.67 8.53
CA GLY A 175 -19.74 -11.14 9.34
C GLY A 175 -20.85 -10.46 8.53
N ASN A 176 -21.92 -10.11 9.24
CA ASN A 176 -23.15 -9.59 8.65
C ASN A 176 -23.24 -8.06 8.58
N LYS A 177 -22.23 -7.33 9.07
CA LYS A 177 -22.18 -5.87 8.96
C LYS A 177 -22.23 -5.44 7.51
N LYS A 178 -23.05 -4.43 7.23
CA LYS A 178 -23.22 -3.85 5.88
C LYS A 178 -22.79 -2.40 5.91
N ASN A 179 -21.74 -2.07 5.20
CA ASN A 179 -21.35 -0.71 4.87
C ASN A 179 -20.63 -0.71 3.51
N LYS A 180 -20.32 0.46 2.98
CA LYS A 180 -19.68 0.59 1.65
C LYS A 180 -18.31 -0.08 1.59
N TYR A 181 -17.54 -0.06 2.67
CA TYR A 181 -16.18 -0.63 2.71
C TYR A 181 -16.21 -2.16 2.69
N ILE A 182 -17.15 -2.77 3.43
CA ILE A 182 -17.40 -4.22 3.35
C ILE A 182 -17.91 -4.61 1.96
N SER A 183 -18.70 -3.77 1.31
CA SER A 183 -19.14 -4.00 -0.07
C SER A 183 -17.97 -3.99 -1.05
N TYR A 184 -17.04 -3.05 -0.91
CA TYR A 184 -15.80 -3.00 -1.71
C TYR A 184 -14.90 -4.21 -1.42
N HIS A 185 -14.71 -4.58 -0.16
CA HIS A 185 -14.00 -5.79 0.20
C HIS A 185 -14.58 -7.02 -0.49
N LYS A 186 -15.90 -7.29 -0.32
CA LYS A 186 -16.56 -8.44 -0.94
C LYS A 186 -16.47 -8.42 -2.47
N LYS A 187 -16.61 -7.25 -3.10
CA LYS A 187 -16.45 -7.08 -4.54
C LYS A 187 -15.02 -7.44 -4.98
N SER A 188 -14.03 -7.00 -4.23
CA SER A 188 -12.61 -7.18 -4.55
C SER A 188 -12.14 -8.64 -4.48
N LEU A 189 -12.83 -9.48 -3.71
CA LEU A 189 -12.51 -10.92 -3.62
C LEU A 189 -12.69 -11.67 -4.96
N LYS A 190 -13.35 -11.06 -5.94
CA LYS A 190 -13.41 -11.60 -7.32
C LYS A 190 -12.05 -11.49 -8.05
N ASN A 191 -11.14 -10.64 -7.55
CA ASN A 191 -9.80 -10.48 -8.08
C ASN A 191 -8.85 -11.53 -7.48
N ASN A 192 -9.23 -12.81 -7.57
CA ASN A 192 -8.66 -13.91 -6.78
C ASN A 192 -7.31 -14.44 -7.27
N PHE A 193 -6.80 -13.96 -8.41
CA PHE A 193 -5.57 -14.47 -9.02
C PHE A 193 -4.32 -14.49 -8.10
N ILE A 194 -4.34 -13.78 -6.96
CA ILE A 194 -3.27 -13.84 -5.96
C ILE A 194 -3.62 -14.83 -4.83
N ILE A 195 -4.91 -15.10 -4.62
CA ILE A 195 -5.40 -15.88 -3.48
C ILE A 195 -5.48 -17.37 -3.84
N GLU A 196 -5.83 -17.70 -5.08
CA GLU A 196 -6.10 -19.06 -5.54
C GLU A 196 -4.86 -19.85 -6.02
N ASN A 197 -3.67 -19.21 -6.09
CA ASN A 197 -2.41 -19.86 -6.51
C ASN A 197 -1.54 -20.27 -5.33
#